data_32ea83322f3c61844ddd4fc4e91265c9
#
_entry.id   32ea83322f3c61844ddd4fc4e91265c9
#
_cell.length_a   1.000
_cell.length_b   1.000
_cell.length_c   1.000
_cell.angle_alpha   90.00
_cell.angle_beta   90.00
_cell.angle_gamma   90.00
#
_symmetry.space_group_name_H-M   'P 1'
#
loop_
_entity.id
_entity.type
_entity.pdbx_description
1 polymer ?
#
loop_
_entity_poly.entity_id
_entity_poly.type
_entity_poly.pdbx_seq_one_letter_code
_entity_poly.pdbx_strand_id
1 'polypeptide(L)'
;MKLKSFNYFIGLLIVLFCLPVLGDEKIDIWKNKKETSNSTPTENTNNQQSPDSQSSKPLNTLEKVQIQESSSFTLDEKKVFGIYEPASYDFDLNMWSTTKAEDLRSSLKRLNKIQLSKSSNEILEGILLSISYPPEGMSEKEFVNLKVNWLISNDRVNLIESFLKRNDQFDSKSKAVEYLVNKNIASGNIKEGCEKIKFIDAKIKDAYLEKFKIYCLIFNDKKPEAQLLLDLLREQKQSSKFYDDKINFLLGVTEKTSKKINEA
;
A
#
# COMPACT_ATOMS: atom_id res chain seq x y z
N MET A 1 43.11 18.69 -46.48
CA MET A 1 43.93 17.67 -45.79
C MET A 1 43.46 17.47 -44.33
N LYS A 2 42.27 16.90 -44.10
CA LYS A 2 41.76 16.65 -42.72
C LYS A 2 40.92 15.36 -42.59
N LEU A 3 41.00 14.45 -43.54
CA LEU A 3 40.21 13.20 -43.48
C LEU A 3 40.96 11.92 -43.04
N LYS A 4 42.29 11.99 -42.90
CA LYS A 4 43.09 10.82 -42.53
C LYS A 4 43.17 10.52 -41.01
N SER A 5 42.90 11.55 -40.18
CA SER A 5 42.97 11.37 -38.73
C SER A 5 41.71 10.74 -38.12
N PHE A 6 40.55 10.84 -38.80
CA PHE A 6 39.26 10.33 -38.30
C PHE A 6 39.16 8.78 -38.39
N ASN A 7 39.77 8.19 -39.43
CA ASN A 7 39.75 6.74 -39.61
C ASN A 7 40.65 6.00 -38.60
N TYR A 8 41.71 6.63 -38.12
CA TYR A 8 42.56 6.05 -37.06
C TYR A 8 41.83 6.00 -35.70
N PHE A 9 40.99 6.98 -35.41
CA PHE A 9 40.23 6.99 -34.18
C PHE A 9 39.14 5.91 -34.13
N ILE A 10 38.47 5.65 -35.27
CA ILE A 10 37.47 4.58 -35.41
C ILE A 10 38.12 3.20 -35.32
N GLY A 11 39.30 2.99 -35.93
CA GLY A 11 40.07 1.76 -35.81
C GLY A 11 40.54 1.46 -34.40
N LEU A 12 40.96 2.48 -33.63
CA LEU A 12 41.35 2.32 -32.22
C LEU A 12 40.18 1.99 -31.32
N LEU A 13 39.00 2.55 -31.61
CA LEU A 13 37.77 2.32 -30.80
C LEU A 13 37.23 0.90 -30.99
N ILE A 14 37.40 0.31 -32.21
CA ILE A 14 37.00 -1.09 -32.50
C ILE A 14 37.92 -2.09 -31.81
N VAL A 15 39.21 -1.81 -31.69
CA VAL A 15 40.17 -2.70 -31.03
C VAL A 15 39.95 -2.73 -29.50
N LEU A 16 39.45 -1.62 -28.90
CA LEU A 16 39.13 -1.56 -27.47
C LEU A 16 37.87 -2.38 -27.10
N PHE A 17 36.99 -2.68 -28.05
CA PHE A 17 35.78 -3.49 -27.82
C PHE A 17 35.96 -5.00 -28.05
N CYS A 18 37.14 -5.45 -28.57
CA CYS A 18 37.44 -6.85 -28.85
C CYS A 18 38.29 -7.54 -27.78
N LEU A 19 38.38 -6.99 -26.58
CA LEU A 19 39.00 -7.71 -25.46
C LEU A 19 38.05 -8.82 -25.01
N PRO A 20 38.44 -10.10 -24.98
CA PRO A 20 37.62 -11.15 -24.42
C PRO A 20 37.43 -10.86 -22.92
N VAL A 21 36.17 -10.73 -22.52
CA VAL A 21 35.80 -10.78 -21.13
C VAL A 21 36.15 -12.18 -20.64
N LEU A 22 37.24 -12.28 -19.88
CA LEU A 22 37.49 -13.47 -19.07
C LEU A 22 36.36 -13.58 -18.08
N GLY A 23 35.39 -14.44 -18.39
CA GLY A 23 34.29 -14.75 -17.51
C GLY A 23 34.82 -15.47 -16.28
N ASP A 24 34.65 -14.86 -15.15
CA ASP A 24 34.83 -15.51 -13.86
C ASP A 24 33.93 -16.73 -13.75
N GLU A 25 34.49 -17.79 -13.17
CA GLU A 25 33.81 -19.09 -12.95
C GLU A 25 32.43 -18.86 -12.29
N LYS A 26 31.42 -19.51 -12.88
CA LYS A 26 30.08 -19.59 -12.32
C LYS A 26 30.18 -20.23 -10.93
N ILE A 27 30.02 -19.44 -9.88
CA ILE A 27 29.81 -19.96 -8.54
C ILE A 27 28.40 -20.55 -8.53
N ASP A 28 28.35 -21.88 -8.58
CA ASP A 28 27.11 -22.65 -8.46
C ASP A 28 26.72 -22.73 -6.97
N ILE A 29 25.94 -21.79 -6.51
CA ILE A 29 25.44 -21.67 -5.12
C ILE A 29 24.44 -22.78 -4.76
N TRP A 30 24.10 -23.70 -5.67
CA TRP A 30 23.12 -24.76 -5.47
C TRP A 30 23.71 -26.14 -5.26
N LYS A 31 25.04 -26.28 -5.18
CA LYS A 31 25.64 -27.56 -4.77
C LYS A 31 25.53 -27.75 -3.28
N ASN A 32 24.45 -28.36 -2.88
CA ASN A 32 24.28 -28.92 -1.54
C ASN A 32 25.35 -29.96 -1.27
N LYS A 33 26.20 -29.65 -0.32
CA LYS A 33 27.15 -30.56 0.26
C LYS A 33 26.40 -31.64 1.06
N LYS A 34 26.19 -32.83 0.47
CA LYS A 34 25.88 -34.05 1.17
C LYS A 34 27.17 -34.69 1.65
N GLU A 35 27.37 -34.74 2.92
CA GLU A 35 28.23 -35.73 3.62
C GLU A 35 27.61 -36.00 4.98
N THR A 36 26.92 -37.07 5.13
CA THR A 36 27.34 -38.40 5.62
C THR A 36 27.83 -38.38 7.08
N SER A 37 27.01 -38.86 7.97
CA SER A 37 27.46 -39.79 9.00
C SER A 37 26.32 -40.68 9.48
N ASN A 38 26.56 -41.95 9.33
CA ASN A 38 25.82 -43.10 9.77
C ASN A 38 25.60 -43.14 11.28
N SER A 39 24.42 -43.60 11.68
CA SER A 39 24.31 -44.69 12.64
C SER A 39 22.84 -45.11 12.79
N THR A 40 22.61 -46.31 12.39
CA THR A 40 21.40 -47.16 12.51
C THR A 40 21.59 -48.03 13.75
N PRO A 41 20.66 -48.89 14.09
CA PRO A 41 19.32 -48.73 14.69
C PRO A 41 19.14 -49.51 16.01
N THR A 42 18.04 -49.36 16.70
CA THR A 42 17.54 -50.47 17.52
C THR A 42 15.99 -50.44 17.61
N GLU A 43 15.42 -51.46 17.10
CA GLU A 43 14.08 -51.98 17.26
C GLU A 43 13.76 -52.32 18.73
N ASN A 44 12.48 -52.18 19.10
CA ASN A 44 11.66 -53.17 19.82
C ASN A 44 10.26 -52.58 20.04
N THR A 45 9.28 -53.02 19.32
CA THR A 45 8.38 -54.21 19.40
C THR A 45 7.54 -54.29 20.66
N ASN A 46 6.21 -54.31 20.40
CA ASN A 46 5.08 -54.98 21.13
C ASN A 46 4.57 -54.31 22.43
N ASN A 47 3.26 -54.26 22.71
CA ASN A 47 2.12 -55.13 22.39
C ASN A 47 0.81 -54.40 22.76
N GLN A 48 -0.21 -54.59 21.97
CA GLN A 48 -1.61 -54.96 22.20
C GLN A 48 -2.10 -55.05 23.66
N GLN A 49 -3.25 -54.39 23.95
CA GLN A 49 -4.52 -55.09 24.23
C GLN A 49 -5.57 -54.11 24.78
N SER A 50 -6.70 -53.99 24.09
CA SER A 50 -8.03 -53.82 24.68
C SER A 50 -8.51 -55.20 25.15
N PRO A 51 -9.54 -55.41 25.95
CA PRO A 51 -10.84 -54.71 25.91
C PRO A 51 -11.63 -54.63 27.27
N ASP A 52 -12.75 -53.96 27.19
CA ASP A 52 -14.06 -54.25 27.77
C ASP A 52 -14.45 -53.95 29.23
N SER A 53 -15.67 -53.41 29.25
CA SER A 53 -16.80 -53.68 30.13
C SER A 53 -17.14 -52.72 31.26
N GLN A 54 -18.23 -51.98 30.93
CA GLN A 54 -19.43 -51.76 31.75
C GLN A 54 -19.32 -51.51 33.25
N SER A 55 -19.85 -50.37 33.68
CA SER A 55 -20.97 -50.36 34.62
C SER A 55 -21.56 -49.00 34.90
N SER A 56 -22.85 -48.95 34.78
CA SER A 56 -23.79 -47.85 35.01
C SER A 56 -23.96 -47.44 36.47
N LYS A 57 -24.36 -46.16 36.65
CA LYS A 57 -25.25 -45.53 37.66
C LYS A 57 -24.60 -44.52 38.63
N PRO A 58 -25.42 -43.65 39.27
CA PRO A 58 -26.30 -42.61 38.68
C PRO A 58 -26.02 -41.18 39.22
N LEU A 59 -26.52 -40.25 38.46
CA LEU A 59 -27.09 -38.92 38.74
C LEU A 59 -27.15 -38.47 40.20
N ASN A 60 -26.59 -37.33 40.47
CA ASN A 60 -27.07 -36.16 41.21
C ASN A 60 -25.93 -35.45 41.92
N THR A 61 -25.51 -34.37 41.33
CA THR A 61 -25.24 -33.12 42.06
C THR A 61 -25.15 -32.03 41.04
N LEU A 62 -26.12 -31.13 40.99
CA LEU A 62 -26.06 -29.87 40.29
C LEU A 62 -24.99 -29.02 40.96
N GLU A 63 -23.76 -29.16 40.54
CA GLU A 63 -22.77 -28.17 40.81
C GLU A 63 -23.04 -26.97 39.91
N LYS A 64 -23.34 -25.86 40.58
CA LYS A 64 -23.52 -24.53 40.09
C LYS A 64 -22.32 -24.17 39.24
N VAL A 65 -22.43 -24.35 37.93
CA VAL A 65 -21.44 -23.84 36.98
C VAL A 65 -21.48 -22.32 37.14
N GLN A 66 -20.52 -21.77 37.86
CA GLN A 66 -20.18 -20.36 37.78
C GLN A 66 -19.66 -20.16 36.36
N ILE A 67 -20.50 -19.55 35.53
CA ILE A 67 -20.07 -18.93 34.29
C ILE A 67 -19.13 -17.80 34.72
N GLN A 68 -17.83 -18.08 34.79
CA GLN A 68 -16.84 -17.03 34.68
C GLN A 68 -17.09 -16.39 33.34
N GLU A 69 -17.60 -15.15 33.36
CA GLU A 69 -17.52 -14.28 32.20
C GLU A 69 -16.05 -14.27 31.79
N SER A 70 -15.73 -15.07 30.79
CA SER A 70 -14.47 -14.94 30.10
C SER A 70 -14.45 -13.52 29.59
N SER A 71 -13.63 -12.68 30.23
CA SER A 71 -13.22 -11.39 29.66
C SER A 71 -13.04 -11.63 28.18
N SER A 72 -13.85 -10.96 27.37
CA SER A 72 -13.73 -10.97 25.93
C SER A 72 -12.29 -10.55 25.62
N PHE A 73 -11.45 -11.52 25.35
CA PHE A 73 -10.14 -11.29 24.79
C PHE A 73 -10.44 -10.74 23.40
N THR A 74 -10.53 -9.43 23.28
CA THR A 74 -10.50 -8.75 21.99
C THR A 74 -9.12 -9.02 21.44
N LEU A 75 -8.99 -10.10 20.68
CA LEU A 75 -7.86 -10.28 19.77
C LEU A 75 -7.89 -9.03 18.90
N ASP A 76 -6.95 -8.12 19.13
CA ASP A 76 -6.66 -7.03 18.20
C ASP A 76 -6.34 -7.71 16.87
N GLU A 77 -7.34 -7.78 16.01
CA GLU A 77 -7.25 -8.42 14.72
C GLU A 77 -6.28 -7.59 13.88
N LYS A 78 -5.03 -8.05 13.80
CA LYS A 78 -3.99 -7.36 13.04
C LYS A 78 -4.44 -7.20 11.60
N LYS A 79 -4.57 -5.96 11.16
CA LYS A 79 -4.97 -5.64 9.80
C LYS A 79 -3.82 -5.80 8.84
N VAL A 80 -4.11 -6.38 7.69
CA VAL A 80 -3.16 -6.52 6.57
C VAL A 80 -3.56 -5.62 5.42
N PHE A 81 -2.60 -5.04 4.75
CA PHE A 81 -2.83 -4.11 3.66
C PHE A 81 -1.93 -4.44 2.47
N GLY A 82 -2.51 -4.39 1.27
CA GLY A 82 -1.77 -4.66 0.05
C GLY A 82 -2.68 -4.75 -1.17
N ILE A 83 -2.11 -5.09 -2.31
CA ILE A 83 -2.81 -5.25 -3.59
C ILE A 83 -2.73 -6.71 -4.05
N TYR A 84 -1.54 -7.31 -3.94
CA TYR A 84 -1.26 -8.62 -4.48
C TYR A 84 -1.44 -9.71 -3.43
N GLU A 85 -1.95 -10.86 -3.86
CA GLU A 85 -1.92 -12.07 -3.04
C GLU A 85 -0.46 -12.50 -2.84
N PRO A 86 -0.01 -12.70 -1.60
CA PRO A 86 1.39 -13.02 -1.35
C PRO A 86 1.83 -14.30 -2.06
N ALA A 87 0.98 -15.32 -2.12
CA ALA A 87 1.26 -16.58 -2.81
C ALA A 87 1.56 -16.41 -4.31
N SER A 88 1.15 -15.30 -4.95
CA SER A 88 1.48 -15.01 -6.36
C SER A 88 2.96 -14.67 -6.57
N TYR A 89 3.70 -14.41 -5.50
CA TYR A 89 5.12 -14.09 -5.49
C TYR A 89 5.92 -15.03 -4.57
N ASP A 90 5.38 -16.22 -4.29
CA ASP A 90 5.97 -17.22 -3.38
C ASP A 90 6.20 -16.70 -1.95
N PHE A 91 5.34 -15.78 -1.48
CA PHE A 91 5.33 -15.24 -0.13
C PHE A 91 4.14 -15.73 0.67
N ASP A 92 4.16 -15.46 1.98
CA ASP A 92 3.02 -15.58 2.90
C ASP A 92 2.74 -14.25 3.60
N LEU A 93 1.72 -14.22 4.45
CA LEU A 93 1.37 -13.01 5.22
C LEU A 93 2.47 -12.58 6.19
N ASN A 94 3.35 -13.50 6.61
CA ASN A 94 4.43 -13.26 7.56
C ASN A 94 5.78 -12.97 6.88
N MET A 95 5.80 -12.66 5.59
CA MET A 95 7.01 -12.44 4.81
C MET A 95 8.01 -11.44 5.43
N TRP A 96 7.53 -10.56 6.31
CA TRP A 96 8.35 -9.57 7.01
C TRP A 96 8.71 -9.97 8.45
N SER A 97 8.35 -11.17 8.92
CA SER A 97 8.53 -11.59 10.34
C SER A 97 9.97 -11.57 10.83
N THR A 98 10.94 -11.76 9.93
CA THR A 98 12.38 -11.73 10.24
C THR A 98 13.03 -10.39 9.91
N THR A 99 12.26 -9.42 9.42
CA THR A 99 12.75 -8.10 9.00
C THR A 99 12.46 -7.07 10.09
N LYS A 100 13.47 -6.32 10.50
CA LYS A 100 13.28 -5.18 11.42
C LYS A 100 12.78 -3.96 10.66
N ALA A 101 11.93 -3.17 11.31
CA ALA A 101 11.40 -1.93 10.74
C ALA A 101 12.49 -0.98 10.23
N GLU A 102 13.61 -0.88 10.96
CA GLU A 102 14.73 -0.01 10.61
C GLU A 102 15.44 -0.46 9.32
N ASP A 103 15.59 -1.78 9.13
CA ASP A 103 16.18 -2.34 7.91
C ASP A 103 15.32 -2.05 6.68
N LEU A 104 14.00 -2.18 6.82
CA LEU A 104 13.08 -1.84 5.74
C LEU A 104 13.12 -0.34 5.41
N ARG A 105 13.07 0.54 6.43
CA ARG A 105 13.17 2.00 6.24
C ARG A 105 14.47 2.39 5.53
N SER A 106 15.59 1.85 6.01
CA SER A 106 16.92 2.16 5.46
C SER A 106 17.09 1.64 4.03
N SER A 107 16.55 0.46 3.73
CA SER A 107 16.57 -0.14 2.39
C SER A 107 15.74 0.67 1.40
N LEU A 108 14.51 1.05 1.75
CA LEU A 108 13.68 1.90 0.90
C LEU A 108 14.28 3.30 0.69
N LYS A 109 14.88 3.88 1.74
CA LYS A 109 15.59 5.16 1.61
C LYS A 109 16.77 5.09 0.63
N ARG A 110 17.46 3.95 0.56
CA ARG A 110 18.53 3.71 -0.42
C ARG A 110 17.98 3.48 -1.81
N LEU A 111 16.95 2.63 -1.94
CA LEU A 111 16.30 2.34 -3.23
C LEU A 111 15.73 3.59 -3.89
N ASN A 112 15.16 4.52 -3.13
CA ASN A 112 14.65 5.78 -3.65
C ASN A 112 15.72 6.73 -4.22
N LYS A 113 17.01 6.45 -3.99
CA LYS A 113 18.13 7.25 -4.52
C LYS A 113 18.72 6.71 -5.81
N ILE A 114 18.32 5.52 -6.22
CA ILE A 114 18.84 4.85 -7.41
C ILE A 114 17.74 4.67 -8.45
N GLN A 115 18.12 4.70 -9.71
CA GLN A 115 17.21 4.41 -10.79
C GLN A 115 17.17 2.90 -11.01
N LEU A 116 16.06 2.28 -10.63
CA LEU A 116 15.86 0.84 -10.82
C LEU A 116 15.50 0.53 -12.29
N SER A 117 15.92 -0.61 -12.78
CA SER A 117 15.43 -1.15 -14.05
C SER A 117 13.93 -1.47 -13.97
N LYS A 118 13.28 -1.65 -15.11
CA LYS A 118 11.86 -2.02 -15.16
C LYS A 118 11.59 -3.29 -14.34
N SER A 119 12.36 -4.35 -14.57
CA SER A 119 12.19 -5.62 -13.85
C SER A 119 12.46 -5.48 -12.34
N SER A 120 13.45 -4.68 -11.94
CA SER A 120 13.71 -4.43 -10.52
C SER A 120 12.57 -3.66 -9.86
N ASN A 121 11.94 -2.73 -10.57
CA ASN A 121 10.75 -2.04 -10.08
C ASN A 121 9.56 -2.99 -9.93
N GLU A 122 9.33 -3.90 -10.89
CA GLU A 122 8.24 -4.90 -10.83
C GLU A 122 8.43 -5.85 -9.64
N ILE A 123 9.66 -6.29 -9.39
CA ILE A 123 9.98 -7.11 -8.20
C ILE A 123 9.71 -6.31 -6.92
N LEU A 124 10.18 -5.08 -6.83
CA LEU A 124 9.96 -4.23 -5.65
C LEU A 124 8.47 -3.97 -5.43
N GLU A 125 7.69 -3.75 -6.48
CA GLU A 125 6.24 -3.63 -6.41
C GLU A 125 5.60 -4.90 -5.84
N GLY A 126 5.98 -6.06 -6.37
CA GLY A 126 5.48 -7.35 -5.90
C GLY A 126 5.76 -7.56 -4.40
N ILE A 127 6.99 -7.29 -3.96
CA ILE A 127 7.40 -7.42 -2.55
C ILE A 127 6.65 -6.42 -1.68
N LEU A 128 6.67 -5.13 -2.04
CA LEU A 128 6.15 -4.06 -1.19
C LEU A 128 4.63 -4.05 -1.11
N LEU A 129 3.95 -4.37 -2.23
CA LEU A 129 2.50 -4.27 -2.34
C LEU A 129 1.77 -5.60 -2.10
N SER A 130 2.47 -6.69 -1.82
CA SER A 130 1.85 -7.91 -1.33
C SER A 130 1.17 -7.69 0.00
N ILE A 131 0.03 -8.36 0.20
CA ILE A 131 -0.72 -8.36 1.46
C ILE A 131 0.15 -9.03 2.52
N SER A 132 0.41 -8.34 3.62
CA SER A 132 1.31 -8.84 4.66
C SER A 132 1.15 -8.09 5.97
N TYR A 133 1.55 -8.73 7.06
CA TYR A 133 1.76 -8.05 8.33
C TYR A 133 2.98 -7.13 8.26
N PRO A 134 3.03 -6.06 9.08
CA PRO A 134 4.19 -5.20 9.16
C PRO A 134 5.41 -5.94 9.75
N PRO A 135 6.64 -5.48 9.43
CA PRO A 135 7.86 -5.98 10.06
C PRO A 135 7.91 -5.67 11.56
N GLU A 136 8.77 -6.38 12.27
CA GLU A 136 8.98 -6.17 13.70
C GLU A 136 9.38 -4.71 14.02
N GLY A 137 8.70 -4.10 14.98
CA GLY A 137 8.95 -2.71 15.39
C GLY A 137 8.33 -1.65 14.46
N MET A 138 7.43 -2.03 13.55
CA MET A 138 6.65 -1.12 12.71
C MET A 138 5.16 -1.26 12.99
N SER A 139 4.46 -0.14 13.21
CA SER A 139 3.01 -0.16 13.35
C SER A 139 2.31 -0.38 12.01
N GLU A 140 1.08 -0.89 12.03
CA GLU A 140 0.23 -1.04 10.83
C GLU A 140 0.06 0.28 10.09
N LYS A 141 -0.18 1.35 10.84
CA LYS A 141 -0.30 2.71 10.32
C LYS A 141 0.95 3.16 9.57
N GLU A 142 2.12 2.94 10.15
CA GLU A 142 3.39 3.29 9.52
C GLU A 142 3.62 2.47 8.24
N PHE A 143 3.35 1.16 8.31
CA PHE A 143 3.56 0.27 7.18
C PHE A 143 2.65 0.61 5.99
N VAL A 144 1.38 0.89 6.24
CA VAL A 144 0.45 1.35 5.21
C VAL A 144 0.89 2.70 4.62
N ASN A 145 1.29 3.65 5.48
CA ASN A 145 1.79 4.95 5.04
C ASN A 145 3.03 4.82 4.14
N LEU A 146 3.91 3.87 4.46
CA LEU A 146 5.10 3.58 3.67
C LEU A 146 4.73 3.08 2.27
N LYS A 147 3.79 2.14 2.15
CA LYS A 147 3.26 1.63 0.87
C LYS A 147 2.62 2.76 0.05
N VAL A 148 1.73 3.55 0.65
CA VAL A 148 1.04 4.67 -0.02
C VAL A 148 2.02 5.75 -0.47
N ASN A 149 2.98 6.12 0.37
CA ASN A 149 4.01 7.11 0.02
C ASN A 149 4.88 6.63 -1.15
N TRP A 150 5.23 5.36 -1.16
CA TRP A 150 5.99 4.79 -2.27
C TRP A 150 5.17 4.84 -3.59
N LEU A 151 3.90 4.47 -3.55
CA LEU A 151 2.99 4.55 -4.71
C LEU A 151 2.89 5.97 -5.27
N ILE A 152 2.73 6.97 -4.40
CA ILE A 152 2.64 8.40 -4.78
C ILE A 152 3.98 8.88 -5.37
N SER A 153 5.10 8.58 -4.71
CA SER A 153 6.43 9.04 -5.13
C SER A 153 6.85 8.44 -6.48
N ASN A 154 6.30 7.29 -6.85
CA ASN A 154 6.58 6.62 -8.13
C ASN A 154 5.48 6.82 -9.17
N ASP A 155 4.53 7.75 -8.94
CA ASP A 155 3.41 8.08 -9.85
C ASP A 155 2.60 6.84 -10.30
N ARG A 156 2.35 5.90 -9.37
CA ARG A 156 1.67 4.63 -9.66
C ARG A 156 0.14 4.78 -9.59
N VAL A 157 -0.43 5.66 -10.40
CA VAL A 157 -1.86 6.04 -10.38
C VAL A 157 -2.78 4.81 -10.35
N ASN A 158 -2.60 3.85 -11.26
CA ASN A 158 -3.45 2.66 -11.35
C ASN A 158 -3.33 1.77 -10.10
N LEU A 159 -2.13 1.67 -9.52
CA LEU A 159 -1.91 0.89 -8.31
C LEU A 159 -2.47 1.59 -7.06
N ILE A 160 -2.45 2.93 -7.02
CA ILE A 160 -3.14 3.69 -5.96
C ILE A 160 -4.64 3.39 -5.99
N GLU A 161 -5.26 3.40 -7.16
CA GLU A 161 -6.69 3.06 -7.29
C GLU A 161 -6.98 1.62 -6.86
N SER A 162 -6.15 0.67 -7.27
CA SER A 162 -6.26 -0.73 -6.86
C SER A 162 -6.09 -0.88 -5.35
N PHE A 163 -5.17 -0.13 -4.75
CA PHE A 163 -4.95 -0.11 -3.31
C PHE A 163 -6.18 0.43 -2.56
N LEU A 164 -6.77 1.52 -3.03
CA LEU A 164 -7.99 2.12 -2.47
C LEU A 164 -9.21 1.20 -2.58
N LYS A 165 -9.33 0.44 -3.68
CA LYS A 165 -10.42 -0.52 -3.90
C LYS A 165 -10.33 -1.73 -2.98
N ARG A 166 -9.11 -2.17 -2.66
CA ARG A 166 -8.89 -3.38 -1.87
C ARG A 166 -8.83 -3.12 -0.37
N ASN A 167 -8.47 -1.91 0.03
CA ASN A 167 -8.26 -1.55 1.43
C ASN A 167 -9.25 -0.45 1.84
N ASP A 168 -10.26 -0.79 2.62
CA ASP A 168 -11.36 0.13 2.92
C ASP A 168 -10.96 1.26 3.87
N GLN A 169 -10.22 0.95 4.95
CA GLN A 169 -9.94 1.88 6.03
C GLN A 169 -8.45 1.88 6.40
N PHE A 170 -7.79 2.99 6.14
CA PHE A 170 -6.42 3.24 6.58
C PHE A 170 -6.14 4.75 6.69
N ASP A 171 -5.19 5.13 7.55
CA ASP A 171 -4.98 6.53 7.94
C ASP A 171 -4.57 7.47 6.81
N SER A 172 -3.82 6.98 5.81
CA SER A 172 -3.36 7.79 4.68
C SER A 172 -4.28 7.74 3.45
N LYS A 173 -5.52 7.30 3.64
CA LYS A 173 -6.49 7.18 2.53
C LYS A 173 -6.79 8.53 1.89
N SER A 174 -6.99 9.60 2.70
CA SER A 174 -7.19 10.96 2.19
C SER A 174 -6.04 11.39 1.29
N LYS A 175 -4.80 11.18 1.72
CA LYS A 175 -3.60 11.52 0.94
C LYS A 175 -3.54 10.82 -0.42
N ALA A 176 -3.91 9.54 -0.46
CA ALA A 176 -3.97 8.78 -1.71
C ALA A 176 -5.04 9.32 -2.67
N VAL A 177 -6.23 9.65 -2.14
CA VAL A 177 -7.32 10.25 -2.93
C VAL A 177 -6.97 11.65 -3.39
N GLU A 178 -6.40 12.49 -2.52
CA GLU A 178 -5.93 13.83 -2.86
C GLU A 178 -4.93 13.79 -4.03
N TYR A 179 -3.98 12.86 -3.98
CA TYR A 179 -3.03 12.69 -5.09
C TYR A 179 -3.74 12.38 -6.42
N LEU A 180 -4.70 11.45 -6.42
CA LEU A 180 -5.47 11.11 -7.62
C LEU A 180 -6.31 12.29 -8.13
N VAL A 181 -6.95 13.02 -7.23
CA VAL A 181 -7.73 14.24 -7.55
C VAL A 181 -6.82 15.28 -8.20
N ASN A 182 -5.69 15.59 -7.56
CA ASN A 182 -4.75 16.59 -8.06
C ASN A 182 -4.17 16.21 -9.42
N LYS A 183 -3.86 14.94 -9.63
CA LYS A 183 -3.37 14.43 -10.92
C LYS A 183 -4.39 14.64 -12.04
N ASN A 184 -5.67 14.34 -11.75
CA ASN A 184 -6.76 14.52 -12.71
C ASN A 184 -7.04 16.01 -12.98
N ILE A 185 -7.03 16.86 -11.95
CA ILE A 185 -7.18 18.33 -12.11
C ILE A 185 -6.05 18.89 -12.99
N ALA A 186 -4.80 18.52 -12.69
CA ALA A 186 -3.64 18.97 -13.45
C ALA A 186 -3.69 18.57 -14.94
N SER A 187 -4.37 17.45 -15.24
CA SER A 187 -4.60 16.96 -16.61
C SER A 187 -5.87 17.52 -17.26
N GLY A 188 -6.63 18.39 -16.59
CA GLY A 188 -7.92 18.90 -17.07
C GLY A 188 -9.08 17.91 -16.99
N ASN A 189 -8.87 16.74 -16.39
CA ASN A 189 -9.85 15.64 -16.32
C ASN A 189 -10.74 15.76 -15.06
N ILE A 190 -11.50 16.84 -14.96
CA ILE A 190 -12.31 17.15 -13.77
C ILE A 190 -13.31 16.03 -13.45
N LYS A 191 -13.96 15.48 -14.48
CA LYS A 191 -14.93 14.39 -14.32
C LYS A 191 -14.29 13.18 -13.62
N GLU A 192 -13.14 12.76 -14.10
CA GLU A 192 -12.37 11.67 -13.52
C GLU A 192 -11.90 11.99 -12.08
N GLY A 193 -11.50 13.24 -11.83
CA GLY A 193 -11.19 13.72 -10.48
C GLY A 193 -12.38 13.57 -9.53
N CYS A 194 -13.60 13.91 -9.99
CA CYS A 194 -14.82 13.74 -9.21
C CYS A 194 -15.18 12.27 -8.95
N GLU A 195 -14.86 11.35 -9.86
CA GLU A 195 -15.03 9.92 -9.61
C GLU A 195 -14.12 9.42 -8.47
N LYS A 196 -12.92 10.01 -8.28
CA LYS A 196 -12.01 9.60 -7.19
C LYS A 196 -12.53 9.96 -5.81
N ILE A 197 -13.41 10.97 -5.68
CA ILE A 197 -14.05 11.34 -4.42
C ILE A 197 -14.91 10.19 -3.84
N LYS A 198 -15.36 9.25 -4.64
CA LYS A 198 -16.11 8.08 -4.18
C LYS A 198 -15.32 7.19 -3.19
N PHE A 199 -14.00 7.29 -3.18
CA PHE A 199 -13.16 6.60 -2.21
C PHE A 199 -13.21 7.22 -0.80
N ILE A 200 -13.73 8.45 -0.67
CA ILE A 200 -13.86 9.14 0.62
C ILE A 200 -15.17 8.72 1.28
N ASP A 201 -15.07 8.16 2.45
CA ASP A 201 -16.19 7.87 3.33
C ASP A 201 -16.42 8.97 4.37
N ALA A 202 -17.52 8.88 5.12
CA ALA A 202 -17.90 9.89 6.13
C ALA A 202 -16.92 10.00 7.31
N LYS A 203 -16.01 9.05 7.49
CA LYS A 203 -15.03 9.07 8.58
C LYS A 203 -13.81 9.93 8.25
N ILE A 204 -13.55 10.15 6.94
CA ILE A 204 -12.42 10.94 6.48
C ILE A 204 -12.83 12.40 6.46
N LYS A 205 -12.29 13.17 7.41
CA LYS A 205 -12.46 14.62 7.51
C LYS A 205 -11.22 15.31 6.92
N ASP A 206 -11.31 15.65 5.65
CA ASP A 206 -10.26 16.35 4.92
C ASP A 206 -10.87 17.57 4.23
N ALA A 207 -10.52 18.76 4.71
CA ALA A 207 -11.12 20.00 4.23
C ALA A 207 -10.89 20.27 2.74
N TYR A 208 -9.77 19.82 2.18
CA TYR A 208 -9.49 19.97 0.73
C TYR A 208 -10.43 19.07 -0.08
N LEU A 209 -10.54 17.81 0.31
CA LEU A 209 -11.39 16.85 -0.40
C LEU A 209 -12.88 17.16 -0.23
N GLU A 210 -13.30 17.68 0.92
CA GLU A 210 -14.66 18.16 1.13
C GLU A 210 -14.99 19.36 0.23
N LYS A 211 -14.09 20.33 0.11
CA LYS A 211 -14.22 21.44 -0.83
C LYS A 211 -14.31 20.96 -2.28
N PHE A 212 -13.47 20.03 -2.67
CA PHE A 212 -13.52 19.47 -4.00
C PHE A 212 -14.81 18.68 -4.26
N LYS A 213 -15.33 17.97 -3.25
CA LYS A 213 -16.63 17.29 -3.31
C LYS A 213 -17.78 18.27 -3.60
N ILE A 214 -17.79 19.44 -2.94
CA ILE A 214 -18.79 20.50 -3.21
C ILE A 214 -18.71 20.92 -4.67
N TYR A 215 -17.50 21.15 -5.17
CA TYR A 215 -17.30 21.49 -6.59
C TYR A 215 -17.84 20.38 -7.51
N CYS A 216 -17.56 19.11 -7.21
CA CYS A 216 -18.06 17.97 -7.98
C CYS A 216 -19.59 17.85 -7.98
N LEU A 217 -20.25 18.18 -6.87
CA LEU A 217 -21.71 18.21 -6.80
C LEU A 217 -22.27 19.28 -7.72
N ILE A 218 -21.69 20.48 -7.75
CA ILE A 218 -22.10 21.54 -8.66
C ILE A 218 -21.87 21.12 -10.11
N PHE A 219 -20.72 20.54 -10.42
CA PHE A 219 -20.37 20.05 -11.74
C PHE A 219 -21.35 18.98 -12.27
N ASN A 220 -21.91 18.18 -11.35
CA ASN A 220 -22.94 17.16 -11.65
C ASN A 220 -24.38 17.67 -11.47
N ASP A 221 -24.59 18.99 -11.42
CA ASP A 221 -25.89 19.66 -11.27
C ASP A 221 -26.65 19.34 -9.97
N LYS A 222 -25.93 18.92 -8.94
CA LYS A 222 -26.47 18.62 -7.60
C LYS A 222 -26.32 19.82 -6.67
N LYS A 223 -26.83 20.98 -7.09
CA LYS A 223 -26.68 22.26 -6.38
C LYS A 223 -27.23 22.25 -4.94
N PRO A 224 -28.41 21.66 -4.64
CA PRO A 224 -28.93 21.64 -3.28
C PRO A 224 -28.00 20.87 -2.30
N GLU A 225 -27.46 19.72 -2.75
CA GLU A 225 -26.51 18.94 -1.95
C GLU A 225 -25.20 19.73 -1.73
N ALA A 226 -24.73 20.43 -2.77
CA ALA A 226 -23.54 21.27 -2.69
C ALA A 226 -23.71 22.41 -1.69
N GLN A 227 -24.89 23.08 -1.68
CA GLN A 227 -25.21 24.14 -0.73
C GLN A 227 -25.18 23.63 0.70
N LEU A 228 -25.80 22.47 0.97
CA LEU A 228 -25.82 21.87 2.31
C LEU A 228 -24.40 21.59 2.80
N LEU A 229 -23.55 21.00 1.96
CA LEU A 229 -22.15 20.72 2.35
C LEU A 229 -21.34 22.00 2.54
N LEU A 230 -21.58 23.05 1.76
CA LEU A 230 -20.95 24.35 1.95
C LEU A 230 -21.29 24.96 3.32
N ASP A 231 -22.56 24.87 3.73
CA ASP A 231 -23.02 25.40 5.01
C ASP A 231 -22.40 24.61 6.17
N LEU A 232 -22.32 23.29 6.07
CA LEU A 232 -21.62 22.46 7.05
C LEU A 232 -20.12 22.82 7.15
N LEU A 233 -19.46 23.06 6.01
CA LEU A 233 -18.05 23.44 5.98
C LEU A 233 -17.80 24.80 6.64
N ARG A 234 -18.76 25.74 6.50
CA ARG A 234 -18.75 27.06 7.17
C ARG A 234 -18.92 26.91 8.68
N GLU A 235 -19.89 26.12 9.14
CA GLU A 235 -20.11 25.84 10.56
C GLU A 235 -18.86 25.25 11.21
N GLN A 236 -18.15 24.38 10.51
CA GLN A 236 -16.89 23.79 10.95
C GLN A 236 -15.68 24.75 10.87
N LYS A 237 -15.86 25.98 10.39
CA LYS A 237 -14.81 26.98 10.16
C LYS A 237 -13.69 26.49 9.23
N GLN A 238 -14.00 25.58 8.33
CA GLN A 238 -13.07 25.02 7.36
C GLN A 238 -13.18 25.69 5.98
N SER A 239 -14.10 26.62 5.81
CA SER A 239 -14.25 27.43 4.60
C SER A 239 -13.54 28.77 4.73
N SER A 240 -13.17 29.34 3.59
CA SER A 240 -12.63 30.69 3.49
C SER A 240 -13.57 31.59 2.68
N LYS A 241 -13.55 32.90 2.96
CA LYS A 241 -14.37 33.84 2.22
C LYS A 241 -14.17 33.75 0.71
N PHE A 242 -12.92 33.58 0.26
CA PHE A 242 -12.62 33.43 -1.16
C PHE A 242 -13.31 32.19 -1.78
N TYR A 243 -13.23 31.05 -1.08
CA TYR A 243 -13.87 29.83 -1.52
C TYR A 243 -15.40 29.98 -1.55
N ASP A 244 -15.96 30.54 -0.48
CA ASP A 244 -17.42 30.81 -0.38
C ASP A 244 -17.94 31.67 -1.51
N ASP A 245 -17.25 32.77 -1.81
CA ASP A 245 -17.63 33.69 -2.90
C ASP A 245 -17.62 32.96 -4.26
N LYS A 246 -16.63 32.09 -4.49
CA LYS A 246 -16.51 31.31 -5.73
C LYS A 246 -17.61 30.25 -5.86
N ILE A 247 -17.86 29.53 -4.79
CA ILE A 247 -18.92 28.49 -4.78
C ILE A 247 -20.31 29.12 -4.90
N ASN A 248 -20.59 30.23 -4.19
CA ASN A 248 -21.87 30.95 -4.32
C ASN A 248 -22.10 31.45 -5.77
N PHE A 249 -21.04 31.90 -6.44
CA PHE A 249 -21.14 32.23 -7.87
C PHE A 249 -21.48 30.99 -8.73
N LEU A 250 -20.83 29.86 -8.51
CA LEU A 250 -21.10 28.62 -9.25
C LEU A 250 -22.52 28.08 -8.98
N LEU A 251 -23.02 28.27 -7.76
CA LEU A 251 -24.42 27.94 -7.39
C LEU A 251 -25.45 28.87 -8.03
N GLY A 252 -25.03 30.05 -8.49
CA GLY A 252 -25.90 31.09 -9.05
C GLY A 252 -26.55 31.96 -7.98
N VAL A 253 -26.04 31.95 -6.73
CA VAL A 253 -26.56 32.77 -5.63
C VAL A 253 -26.05 34.21 -5.70
N THR A 254 -24.85 34.40 -6.26
CA THR A 254 -24.22 35.75 -6.38
C THR A 254 -23.75 35.99 -7.81
N GLU A 255 -23.73 37.27 -8.21
CA GLU A 255 -23.15 37.67 -9.47
C GLU A 255 -21.62 37.56 -9.45
N LYS A 256 -21.04 37.51 -10.68
CA LYS A 256 -19.57 37.40 -10.85
C LYS A 256 -18.85 38.57 -10.21
N THR A 257 -18.06 38.33 -9.17
CA THR A 257 -17.19 39.33 -8.59
C THR A 257 -15.97 39.55 -9.50
N SER A 258 -15.72 40.79 -9.88
CA SER A 258 -14.58 41.20 -10.73
C SER A 258 -13.27 41.36 -9.94
N LYS A 259 -13.22 40.96 -8.66
CA LYS A 259 -12.00 41.10 -7.86
C LYS A 259 -10.90 40.20 -8.44
N LYS A 260 -9.82 40.84 -8.90
CA LYS A 260 -8.59 40.14 -9.25
C LYS A 260 -7.97 39.51 -8.00
N ILE A 261 -7.52 38.26 -8.13
CA ILE A 261 -6.72 37.60 -7.10
C ILE A 261 -5.34 38.24 -7.19
N ASN A 262 -4.98 39.05 -6.20
CA ASN A 262 -3.66 39.67 -6.13
C ASN A 262 -2.65 38.86 -5.32
N GLU A 263 -3.10 37.79 -4.67
CA GLU A 263 -2.29 36.87 -3.83
C GLU A 263 -2.71 35.45 -4.11
N ALA A 264 -1.75 34.62 -4.52
CA ALA A 264 -1.86 33.16 -4.61
C ALA A 264 -0.90 32.53 -3.60
#